data_1dfd967426785a5bc87acb37e6eb5102
#
_entry.id   1dfd967426785a5bc87acb37e6eb5102
#
_cell.length_a   1.000
_cell.length_b   1.000
_cell.length_c   1.000
_cell.angle_alpha   90.00
_cell.angle_beta   90.00
_cell.angle_gamma   90.00
#
_symmetry.space_group_name_H-M   'P 1'
#
loop_
_entity.id
_entity.type
_entity.pdbx_description
1 polymer ?
#
loop_
_entity_poly.entity_id
_entity_poly.type
_entity_poly.pdbx_seq_one_letter_code
_entity_poly.pdbx_strand_id
1 'polypeptide(L)'
;MAQLLGRDSVSLEDLSSLRNGLIARQFQGLEINTYQSIFADLSRADAARYKLVLTNISDFLKIVTTGYFRFLGEQFNSTVRYAMLNNSDSAVRQKLSFFSYHDDQQVEVGTVLGVPFETERPPFASSILHELWHDDSSEAIDCDTWRACFDQFYVRVTYNDEPLLVPSDCKKPLPDKTACVLSEYWAYVQENGIYQGDAQARCAGPVEPQDQGFGFLN
;
A
#
# COMPACT_ATOMS: atom_id res chain seq x y z
N MET A 1 9.88 -25.00 16.54
CA MET A 1 9.32 -24.93 15.15
C MET A 1 9.96 -25.96 14.22
N ALA A 2 11.27 -25.95 14.01
CA ALA A 2 11.95 -26.89 13.13
C ALA A 2 11.60 -28.36 13.44
N GLN A 3 11.64 -28.77 14.70
CA GLN A 3 11.27 -30.13 15.13
C GLN A 3 9.83 -30.52 14.82
N LEU A 4 8.87 -29.56 14.94
CA LEU A 4 7.45 -29.78 14.59
C LEU A 4 7.23 -30.00 13.09
N LEU A 5 8.14 -29.48 12.26
CA LEU A 5 8.11 -29.60 10.81
C LEU A 5 8.98 -30.75 10.31
N GLY A 6 9.62 -31.50 11.20
CA GLY A 6 10.56 -32.58 10.86
C GLY A 6 11.80 -32.07 10.11
N ARG A 7 12.20 -30.81 10.36
CA ARG A 7 13.39 -30.18 9.77
C ARG A 7 14.43 -29.88 10.83
N ASP A 8 15.69 -29.84 10.46
CA ASP A 8 16.78 -29.48 11.37
C ASP A 8 16.80 -27.97 11.66
N SER A 9 16.36 -27.16 10.72
CA SER A 9 16.27 -25.70 10.85
C SER A 9 15.11 -25.12 10.04
N VAL A 10 14.69 -23.89 10.37
CA VAL A 10 13.74 -23.08 9.60
C VAL A 10 14.41 -21.75 9.31
N SER A 11 14.53 -21.41 8.05
CA SER A 11 15.07 -20.12 7.62
C SER A 11 14.01 -19.02 7.69
N LEU A 12 14.44 -17.76 7.62
CA LEU A 12 13.53 -16.62 7.51
C LEU A 12 12.72 -16.65 6.20
N GLU A 13 13.26 -17.27 5.15
CA GLU A 13 12.59 -17.43 3.85
C GLU A 13 11.43 -18.43 3.92
N ASP A 14 11.54 -19.42 4.81
CA ASP A 14 10.49 -20.42 5.01
C ASP A 14 9.24 -19.85 5.70
N LEU A 15 9.35 -18.72 6.42
CA LEU A 15 8.26 -18.19 7.26
C LEU A 15 6.98 -17.93 6.49
N SER A 16 7.07 -17.26 5.34
CA SER A 16 5.90 -16.97 4.51
C SER A 16 5.24 -18.23 3.97
N SER A 17 6.03 -19.19 3.49
CA SER A 17 5.53 -20.47 2.97
C SER A 17 4.83 -21.27 4.04
N LEU A 18 5.40 -21.32 5.25
CA LEU A 18 4.81 -22.04 6.39
C LEU A 18 3.50 -21.38 6.85
N ARG A 19 3.50 -20.04 7.00
CA ARG A 19 2.30 -19.29 7.34
C ARG A 19 1.18 -19.53 6.31
N ASN A 20 1.50 -19.37 5.03
CA ASN A 20 0.52 -19.52 3.95
C ASN A 20 -0.02 -20.96 3.88
N GLY A 21 0.82 -21.96 4.11
CA GLY A 21 0.38 -23.36 4.20
C GLY A 21 -0.61 -23.59 5.34
N LEU A 22 -0.39 -22.99 6.51
CA LEU A 22 -1.31 -23.10 7.65
C LEU A 22 -2.63 -22.34 7.38
N ILE A 23 -2.58 -21.16 6.80
CA ILE A 23 -3.77 -20.41 6.39
C ILE A 23 -4.61 -21.21 5.38
N ALA A 24 -3.97 -21.77 4.36
CA ALA A 24 -4.65 -22.58 3.35
C ALA A 24 -5.35 -23.80 3.97
N ARG A 25 -4.70 -24.48 4.93
CA ARG A 25 -5.31 -25.61 5.68
C ARG A 25 -6.51 -25.15 6.49
N GLN A 26 -6.38 -24.04 7.22
CA GLN A 26 -7.49 -23.47 8.00
C GLN A 26 -8.66 -23.09 7.11
N PHE A 27 -8.40 -22.48 5.97
CA PHE A 27 -9.43 -22.11 5.01
C PHE A 27 -10.17 -23.32 4.42
N GLN A 28 -9.47 -24.44 4.25
CA GLN A 28 -10.03 -25.71 3.81
C GLN A 28 -10.76 -26.49 4.93
N GLY A 29 -10.85 -25.92 6.14
CA GLY A 29 -11.46 -26.60 7.28
C GLY A 29 -10.63 -27.75 7.84
N LEU A 30 -9.34 -27.84 7.46
CA LEU A 30 -8.43 -28.84 8.01
C LEU A 30 -7.92 -28.40 9.37
N GLU A 31 -7.79 -29.39 10.28
CA GLU A 31 -7.30 -29.11 11.63
C GLU A 31 -5.87 -28.56 11.63
N ILE A 32 -5.68 -27.45 12.34
CA ILE A 32 -4.37 -26.84 12.60
C ILE A 32 -4.06 -26.80 14.10
N ASN A 33 -4.79 -27.55 14.91
CA ASN A 33 -4.73 -27.49 16.38
C ASN A 33 -3.31 -27.63 16.94
N THR A 34 -2.50 -28.51 16.35
CA THR A 34 -1.10 -28.72 16.74
C THR A 34 -0.23 -27.49 16.47
N TYR A 35 -0.60 -26.64 15.50
CA TYR A 35 0.19 -25.48 15.07
C TYR A 35 -0.41 -24.15 15.53
N GLN A 36 -1.58 -24.16 16.14
CA GLN A 36 -2.30 -22.94 16.52
C GLN A 36 -1.49 -22.07 17.48
N SER A 37 -0.75 -22.67 18.41
CA SER A 37 0.10 -21.95 19.37
C SER A 37 1.27 -21.20 18.71
N ILE A 38 1.77 -21.70 17.58
CA ILE A 38 2.89 -21.09 16.85
C ILE A 38 2.44 -20.21 15.68
N PHE A 39 1.16 -20.28 15.29
CA PHE A 39 0.63 -19.56 14.15
C PHE A 39 0.73 -18.03 14.34
N ALA A 40 0.36 -17.54 15.51
CA ALA A 40 0.47 -16.12 15.85
C ALA A 40 1.93 -15.65 15.85
N ASP A 41 2.85 -16.45 16.38
CA ASP A 41 4.27 -16.13 16.38
C ASP A 41 4.84 -16.13 14.97
N LEU A 42 4.42 -17.08 14.14
CA LEU A 42 4.81 -17.16 12.74
C LEU A 42 4.33 -15.94 11.95
N SER A 43 3.08 -15.52 12.17
CA SER A 43 2.50 -14.34 11.52
C SER A 43 3.23 -13.07 11.93
N ARG A 44 3.54 -12.90 13.23
CA ARG A 44 4.32 -11.77 13.73
C ARG A 44 5.75 -11.75 13.17
N ALA A 45 6.41 -12.91 13.12
CA ALA A 45 7.77 -13.00 12.58
C ALA A 45 7.81 -12.69 11.07
N ASP A 46 6.83 -13.15 10.31
CA ASP A 46 6.72 -12.87 8.89
C ASP A 46 6.41 -11.38 8.63
N ALA A 47 5.51 -10.77 9.40
CA ALA A 47 5.23 -9.34 9.33
C ALA A 47 6.47 -8.49 9.69
N ALA A 48 7.19 -8.86 10.75
CA ALA A 48 8.41 -8.19 11.17
C ALA A 48 9.51 -8.28 10.10
N ARG A 49 9.66 -9.43 9.44
CA ARG A 49 10.57 -9.61 8.31
C ARG A 49 10.24 -8.66 7.16
N TYR A 50 8.98 -8.56 6.80
CA TYR A 50 8.54 -7.64 5.75
C TYR A 50 8.83 -6.17 6.11
N LYS A 51 8.47 -5.78 7.32
CA LYS A 51 8.77 -4.43 7.82
C LYS A 51 10.27 -4.12 7.72
N LEU A 52 11.12 -5.07 8.14
CA LEU A 52 12.58 -4.92 8.05
C LEU A 52 13.04 -4.67 6.61
N VAL A 53 12.53 -5.41 5.64
CA VAL A 53 12.86 -5.22 4.21
C VAL A 53 12.41 -3.85 3.72
N LEU A 54 11.16 -3.46 4.02
CA LEU A 54 10.58 -2.21 3.54
C LEU A 54 11.24 -0.97 4.15
N THR A 55 11.73 -1.05 5.40
CA THR A 55 12.27 0.11 6.12
C THR A 55 13.78 0.26 6.02
N ASN A 56 14.53 -0.83 5.80
CA ASN A 56 16.00 -0.78 5.80
C ASN A 56 16.62 -0.67 4.41
N ILE A 57 15.86 -0.93 3.34
CA ILE A 57 16.34 -0.74 1.97
C ILE A 57 15.92 0.65 1.51
N SER A 58 16.88 1.57 1.45
CA SER A 58 16.67 2.92 0.95
C SER A 58 15.98 2.88 -0.42
N ASP A 59 14.92 3.65 -0.55
CA ASP A 59 14.12 3.81 -1.78
C ASP A 59 13.37 2.55 -2.26
N PHE A 60 13.57 1.38 -1.64
CA PHE A 60 12.92 0.15 -2.10
C PHE A 60 11.40 0.29 -2.15
N LEU A 61 10.79 0.75 -1.07
CA LEU A 61 9.35 0.95 -0.98
C LEU A 61 8.85 1.89 -2.09
N LYS A 62 9.53 3.01 -2.32
CA LYS A 62 9.17 3.95 -3.38
C LYS A 62 9.31 3.34 -4.78
N ILE A 63 10.35 2.54 -5.01
CA ILE A 63 10.57 1.88 -6.31
C ILE A 63 9.42 0.93 -6.62
N VAL A 64 9.07 0.04 -5.68
CA VAL A 64 8.05 -1.01 -5.90
C VAL A 64 6.63 -0.42 -6.00
N THR A 65 6.35 0.68 -5.31
CA THR A 65 5.03 1.33 -5.34
C THR A 65 4.86 2.39 -6.42
N THR A 66 5.95 2.83 -7.07
CA THR A 66 5.93 3.89 -8.10
C THR A 66 4.91 3.63 -9.20
N GLY A 67 4.89 2.42 -9.76
CA GLY A 67 3.99 2.06 -10.86
C GLY A 67 2.53 2.24 -10.48
N TYR A 68 2.15 1.76 -9.30
CA TYR A 68 0.80 1.89 -8.77
C TYR A 68 0.39 3.35 -8.57
N PHE A 69 1.19 4.13 -7.85
CA PHE A 69 0.83 5.52 -7.54
C PHE A 69 0.86 6.43 -8.76
N ARG A 70 1.75 6.20 -9.73
CA ARG A 70 1.71 6.94 -11.00
C ARG A 70 0.41 6.68 -11.76
N PHE A 71 0.02 5.42 -11.88
CA PHE A 71 -1.25 5.08 -12.52
C PHE A 71 -2.43 5.71 -11.78
N LEU A 72 -2.49 5.61 -10.46
CA LEU A 72 -3.53 6.23 -9.64
C LEU A 72 -3.60 7.76 -9.88
N GLY A 73 -2.44 8.42 -9.92
CA GLY A 73 -2.35 9.85 -10.22
C GLY A 73 -2.87 10.21 -11.62
N GLU A 74 -2.59 9.39 -12.63
CA GLU A 74 -3.14 9.57 -13.97
C GLU A 74 -4.67 9.46 -13.98
N GLN A 75 -5.25 8.52 -13.21
CA GLN A 75 -6.69 8.37 -13.06
C GLN A 75 -7.31 9.60 -12.39
N PHE A 76 -6.73 10.08 -11.30
CA PHE A 76 -7.20 11.30 -10.62
C PHE A 76 -7.09 12.53 -11.52
N ASN A 77 -5.94 12.74 -12.16
CA ASN A 77 -5.74 13.83 -13.10
C ASN A 77 -6.76 13.80 -14.23
N SER A 78 -7.01 12.64 -14.82
CA SER A 78 -7.99 12.48 -15.88
C SER A 78 -9.39 12.83 -15.41
N THR A 79 -9.75 12.40 -14.18
CA THR A 79 -11.08 12.68 -13.61
C THR A 79 -11.28 14.16 -13.29
N VAL A 80 -10.27 14.82 -12.69
CA VAL A 80 -10.32 16.27 -12.39
C VAL A 80 -10.43 17.08 -13.68
N ARG A 81 -9.59 16.77 -14.68
CA ARG A 81 -9.66 17.46 -16.00
C ARG A 81 -11.02 17.30 -16.66
N TYR A 82 -11.62 16.12 -16.60
CA TYR A 82 -12.94 15.88 -17.14
C TYR A 82 -14.00 16.71 -16.41
N ALA A 83 -13.95 16.79 -15.10
CA ALA A 83 -14.88 17.57 -14.29
C ALA A 83 -14.78 19.07 -14.63
N MET A 84 -13.56 19.62 -14.80
CA MET A 84 -13.35 21.02 -15.20
C MET A 84 -13.96 21.36 -16.57
N LEU A 85 -13.85 20.46 -17.52
CA LEU A 85 -14.26 20.74 -18.89
C LEU A 85 -15.78 20.66 -19.09
N ASN A 86 -16.57 20.37 -18.04
CA ASN A 86 -18.01 20.13 -18.11
C ASN A 86 -18.39 19.25 -19.32
N ASN A 87 -17.54 18.29 -19.64
CA ASN A 87 -17.66 17.53 -20.86
C ASN A 87 -18.83 16.56 -20.70
N SER A 88 -19.99 16.96 -21.25
CA SER A 88 -21.15 16.09 -21.42
C SER A 88 -20.90 14.99 -22.44
N ASP A 89 -19.81 15.09 -23.21
CA ASP A 89 -19.40 14.06 -24.14
C ASP A 89 -19.01 12.80 -23.38
N SER A 90 -19.90 11.84 -23.42
CA SER A 90 -19.89 10.56 -22.72
C SER A 90 -18.84 9.58 -23.23
N ALA A 91 -17.75 10.04 -23.84
CA ALA A 91 -16.64 9.21 -24.19
C ALA A 91 -15.99 8.63 -22.93
N VAL A 92 -16.49 7.46 -22.57
CA VAL A 92 -15.95 6.46 -21.65
C VAL A 92 -15.08 7.04 -20.52
N ARG A 93 -15.72 7.72 -19.58
CA ARG A 93 -15.08 8.02 -18.29
C ARG A 93 -14.90 6.71 -17.53
N GLN A 94 -13.67 6.32 -17.27
CA GLN A 94 -13.40 5.22 -16.37
C GLN A 94 -13.78 5.64 -14.94
N LYS A 95 -14.88 5.05 -14.44
CA LYS A 95 -15.42 5.35 -13.10
C LYS A 95 -14.87 4.41 -12.03
N LEU A 96 -14.30 3.31 -12.44
CA LEU A 96 -13.76 2.27 -11.57
C LEU A 96 -12.53 1.65 -12.22
N SER A 97 -11.46 1.56 -11.44
CA SER A 97 -10.26 0.80 -11.76
C SER A 97 -10.09 -0.28 -10.72
N PHE A 98 -9.90 -1.50 -11.16
CA PHE A 98 -9.69 -2.64 -10.27
C PHE A 98 -8.29 -3.22 -10.49
N PHE A 99 -7.57 -3.42 -9.38
CA PHE A 99 -6.24 -4.02 -9.36
C PHE A 99 -6.30 -5.30 -8.53
N SER A 100 -5.81 -6.39 -9.09
CA SER A 100 -5.61 -7.62 -8.35
C SER A 100 -4.15 -7.73 -7.95
N TYR A 101 -3.88 -7.82 -6.65
CA TYR A 101 -2.56 -7.89 -6.07
C TYR A 101 -2.37 -9.13 -5.21
N HIS A 102 -1.11 -9.50 -5.02
CA HIS A 102 -0.70 -10.38 -3.93
C HIS A 102 -0.64 -9.60 -2.61
N ASP A 103 -0.62 -10.32 -1.50
CA ASP A 103 -0.58 -9.74 -0.15
C ASP A 103 0.71 -8.93 0.12
N ASP A 104 1.84 -9.28 -0.48
CA ASP A 104 3.09 -8.51 -0.39
C ASP A 104 2.96 -7.13 -1.03
N GLN A 105 2.42 -7.02 -2.23
CA GLN A 105 2.17 -5.74 -2.90
C GLN A 105 1.16 -4.89 -2.12
N GLN A 106 0.18 -5.52 -1.49
CA GLN A 106 -0.77 -4.82 -0.64
C GLN A 106 -0.10 -4.25 0.63
N VAL A 107 0.86 -4.99 1.21
CA VAL A 107 1.69 -4.49 2.31
C VAL A 107 2.51 -3.28 1.86
N GLU A 108 3.13 -3.34 0.68
CA GLU A 108 3.92 -2.23 0.14
C GLU A 108 3.10 -0.95 -0.02
N VAL A 109 1.98 -1.04 -0.74
CA VAL A 109 1.07 0.11 -0.94
C VAL A 109 0.48 0.59 0.38
N GLY A 110 -0.02 -0.33 1.21
CA GLY A 110 -0.60 0.02 2.50
C GLY A 110 0.41 0.63 3.47
N THR A 111 1.68 0.23 3.42
CA THR A 111 2.75 0.86 4.22
C THR A 111 2.93 2.32 3.85
N VAL A 112 2.92 2.67 2.56
CA VAL A 112 2.94 4.08 2.13
C VAL A 112 1.72 4.83 2.66
N LEU A 113 0.56 4.19 2.68
CA LEU A 113 -0.70 4.79 3.13
C LEU A 113 -0.87 4.82 4.67
N GLY A 114 0.10 4.28 5.41
CA GLY A 114 0.06 4.26 6.88
C GLY A 114 -0.78 3.13 7.48
N VAL A 115 -1.10 2.08 6.70
CA VAL A 115 -1.76 0.88 7.25
C VAL A 115 -0.80 0.18 8.22
N PRO A 116 -1.22 -0.12 9.45
CA PRO A 116 -0.36 -0.74 10.45
C PRO A 116 -0.22 -2.26 10.24
N PHE A 117 0.66 -2.68 9.33
CA PHE A 117 0.99 -4.10 9.13
C PHE A 117 2.03 -4.63 10.12
N GLU A 118 2.08 -4.09 11.33
CA GLU A 118 3.15 -4.42 12.29
C GLU A 118 3.02 -5.83 12.87
N THR A 119 1.81 -6.35 12.96
CA THR A 119 1.52 -7.62 13.63
C THR A 119 0.96 -8.69 12.70
N GLU A 120 0.36 -8.30 11.59
CA GLU A 120 -0.30 -9.22 10.67
C GLU A 120 -0.14 -8.76 9.22
N ARG A 121 -0.03 -9.72 8.31
CA ARG A 121 -0.15 -9.46 6.86
C ARG A 121 -1.62 -9.31 6.48
N PRO A 122 -1.90 -8.68 5.32
CA PRO A 122 -3.26 -8.61 4.80
C PRO A 122 -3.92 -9.99 4.78
N PRO A 123 -5.14 -10.13 5.33
CA PRO A 123 -5.91 -11.36 5.18
C PRO A 123 -6.32 -11.58 3.72
N PHE A 124 -6.78 -12.79 3.40
CA PHE A 124 -7.37 -13.04 2.08
C PHE A 124 -8.56 -12.12 1.83
N ALA A 125 -8.70 -11.70 0.57
CA ALA A 125 -9.74 -10.76 0.13
C ALA A 125 -9.68 -9.38 0.80
N SER A 126 -8.55 -8.99 1.40
CA SER A 126 -8.39 -7.62 1.86
C SER A 126 -8.31 -6.64 0.70
N SER A 127 -8.77 -5.43 0.94
CA SER A 127 -8.87 -4.38 -0.09
C SER A 127 -8.32 -3.04 0.39
N ILE A 128 -7.74 -2.30 -0.53
CA ILE A 128 -7.47 -0.87 -0.38
C ILE A 128 -8.30 -0.16 -1.44
N LEU A 129 -9.21 0.72 -1.01
CA LEU A 129 -10.05 1.50 -1.90
C LEU A 129 -9.63 2.96 -1.86
N HIS A 130 -9.53 3.57 -3.04
CA HIS A 130 -9.33 5.00 -3.20
C HIS A 130 -10.57 5.59 -3.88
N GLU A 131 -11.19 6.55 -3.24
CA GLU A 131 -12.33 7.28 -3.78
C GLU A 131 -11.97 8.74 -3.98
N LEU A 132 -12.28 9.27 -5.15
CA LEU A 132 -12.14 10.69 -5.44
C LEU A 132 -13.51 11.37 -5.32
N TRP A 133 -13.61 12.31 -4.40
CA TRP A 133 -14.79 13.06 -4.09
C TRP A 133 -14.64 14.52 -4.52
N HIS A 134 -15.71 15.14 -4.97
CA HIS A 134 -15.81 16.59 -5.21
C HIS A 134 -16.76 17.21 -4.20
N ASP A 135 -16.40 18.39 -3.69
CA ASP A 135 -17.29 19.16 -2.81
C ASP A 135 -18.26 19.96 -3.66
N ASP A 136 -19.50 19.47 -3.77
CA ASP A 136 -20.57 20.13 -4.53
C ASP A 136 -21.06 21.43 -3.89
N SER A 137 -20.60 21.80 -2.69
CA SER A 137 -20.92 23.07 -2.05
C SER A 137 -20.25 24.27 -2.74
N SER A 138 -19.23 24.05 -3.53
CA SER A 138 -18.60 25.05 -4.40
C SER A 138 -19.36 25.14 -5.73
N GLU A 139 -19.97 26.31 -6.02
CA GLU A 139 -20.88 26.51 -7.16
C GLU A 139 -20.31 26.24 -8.56
N ALA A 140 -19.02 26.18 -8.72
CA ALA A 140 -18.35 25.81 -9.96
C ALA A 140 -16.91 25.39 -9.66
N ILE A 141 -16.37 24.46 -10.47
CA ILE A 141 -14.93 24.21 -10.50
C ILE A 141 -14.29 25.43 -11.15
N ASP A 142 -13.88 26.39 -10.34
CA ASP A 142 -13.26 27.65 -10.78
C ASP A 142 -11.76 27.61 -10.46
N CYS A 143 -10.99 27.19 -11.45
CA CYS A 143 -9.54 27.16 -11.34
C CYS A 143 -8.89 27.31 -12.72
N ASP A 144 -7.87 28.13 -12.79
CA ASP A 144 -7.13 28.42 -14.04
C ASP A 144 -6.43 27.21 -14.64
N THR A 145 -6.09 26.23 -13.80
CA THR A 145 -5.41 24.99 -14.22
C THR A 145 -5.97 23.79 -13.47
N TRP A 146 -5.93 22.62 -14.09
CA TRP A 146 -6.38 21.39 -13.48
C TRP A 146 -5.66 21.05 -12.15
N ARG A 147 -4.40 21.50 -11.97
CA ARG A 147 -3.67 21.35 -10.71
C ARG A 147 -4.19 22.26 -9.61
N ALA A 148 -4.61 23.48 -9.97
CA ALA A 148 -5.23 24.40 -9.02
C ALA A 148 -6.56 23.84 -8.51
N CYS A 149 -7.23 22.99 -9.29
CA CYS A 149 -8.47 22.34 -8.89
C CYS A 149 -8.30 21.24 -7.83
N PHE A 150 -7.09 20.76 -7.57
CA PHE A 150 -6.87 19.68 -6.61
C PHE A 150 -7.39 20.01 -5.20
N ASP A 151 -7.46 21.29 -4.85
CA ASP A 151 -7.99 21.75 -3.56
C ASP A 151 -9.53 21.66 -3.45
N GLN A 152 -10.23 21.35 -4.55
CA GLN A 152 -11.69 21.15 -4.57
C GLN A 152 -12.07 19.66 -4.56
N PHE A 153 -11.08 18.78 -4.59
CA PHE A 153 -11.27 17.34 -4.57
C PHE A 153 -10.65 16.74 -3.31
N TYR A 154 -11.25 15.66 -2.85
CA TYR A 154 -10.82 14.93 -1.67
C TYR A 154 -10.58 13.48 -2.02
N VAL A 155 -9.57 12.88 -1.41
CA VAL A 155 -9.28 11.44 -1.53
C VAL A 155 -9.63 10.78 -0.21
N ARG A 156 -10.59 9.86 -0.27
CA ARG A 156 -10.88 8.93 0.80
C ARG A 156 -10.14 7.63 0.51
N VAL A 157 -9.41 7.14 1.49
CA VAL A 157 -8.74 5.84 1.45
C VAL A 157 -9.38 4.96 2.50
N THR A 158 -9.72 3.71 2.15
CA THR A 158 -10.16 2.72 3.12
C THR A 158 -9.32 1.45 3.00
N TYR A 159 -9.06 0.82 4.11
CA TYR A 159 -8.47 -0.52 4.18
C TYR A 159 -9.47 -1.45 4.87
N ASN A 160 -9.98 -2.46 4.15
CA ASN A 160 -11.02 -3.37 4.64
C ASN A 160 -12.22 -2.61 5.28
N ASP A 161 -12.73 -1.63 4.55
CA ASP A 161 -13.85 -0.75 4.93
C ASP A 161 -13.54 0.25 6.07
N GLU A 162 -12.37 0.19 6.68
CA GLU A 162 -11.95 1.16 7.70
C GLU A 162 -11.28 2.38 7.05
N PRO A 163 -11.74 3.59 7.33
CA PRO A 163 -11.18 4.80 6.73
C PRO A 163 -9.79 5.10 7.27
N LEU A 164 -8.91 5.52 6.36
CA LEU A 164 -7.55 5.99 6.65
C LEU A 164 -7.44 7.46 6.27
N LEU A 165 -7.03 8.31 7.19
CA LEU A 165 -6.64 9.68 6.86
C LEU A 165 -5.22 9.68 6.32
N VAL A 166 -5.05 9.99 5.02
CA VAL A 166 -3.75 10.01 4.35
C VAL A 166 -3.51 11.40 3.73
N PRO A 167 -2.46 12.12 4.14
CA PRO A 167 -1.59 11.84 5.27
C PRO A 167 -2.32 11.94 6.61
N SER A 168 -1.80 11.30 7.65
CA SER A 168 -2.41 11.34 8.99
C SER A 168 -2.45 12.74 9.61
N ASP A 169 -1.57 13.63 9.16
CA ASP A 169 -1.47 15.04 9.55
C ASP A 169 -2.11 16.01 8.52
N CYS A 170 -3.04 15.50 7.70
CA CYS A 170 -3.79 16.29 6.73
C CYS A 170 -4.34 17.57 7.36
N LYS A 171 -4.03 18.72 6.75
CA LYS A 171 -4.42 20.04 7.24
C LYS A 171 -5.81 20.46 6.78
N LYS A 172 -6.23 19.93 5.62
CA LYS A 172 -7.53 20.21 5.01
C LYS A 172 -8.34 18.91 4.84
N PRO A 173 -8.69 18.20 5.93
CA PRO A 173 -9.54 17.03 5.82
C PRO A 173 -11.00 17.43 5.62
N LEU A 174 -11.83 16.48 5.14
CA LEU A 174 -13.28 16.62 5.28
C LEU A 174 -13.68 16.74 6.77
N PRO A 175 -14.85 17.31 7.07
CA PRO A 175 -15.31 17.51 8.45
C PRO A 175 -15.33 16.22 9.29
N ASP A 176 -15.63 15.09 8.69
CA ASP A 176 -15.62 13.77 9.31
C ASP A 176 -14.21 13.12 9.41
N LYS A 177 -13.18 13.81 8.91
CA LYS A 177 -11.78 13.37 8.86
C LYS A 177 -11.55 12.03 8.16
N THR A 178 -12.44 11.64 7.26
CA THR A 178 -12.32 10.38 6.50
C THR A 178 -11.60 10.54 5.17
N ALA A 179 -11.35 11.78 4.74
CA ALA A 179 -10.67 12.09 3.49
C ALA A 179 -9.79 13.33 3.63
N CYS A 180 -8.75 13.43 2.82
CA CYS A 180 -7.87 14.58 2.72
C CYS A 180 -8.02 15.25 1.35
N VAL A 181 -7.78 16.56 1.29
CA VAL A 181 -7.75 17.27 0.02
C VAL A 181 -6.70 16.65 -0.92
N LEU A 182 -7.06 16.53 -2.21
CA LEU A 182 -6.25 15.82 -3.20
C LEU A 182 -4.82 16.39 -3.32
N SER A 183 -4.65 17.72 -3.18
CA SER A 183 -3.34 18.36 -3.26
C SER A 183 -2.37 17.86 -2.16
N GLU A 184 -2.84 17.74 -0.92
CA GLU A 184 -2.02 17.24 0.21
C GLU A 184 -1.80 15.73 0.10
N TYR A 185 -2.85 14.97 -0.22
CA TYR A 185 -2.72 13.54 -0.48
C TYR A 185 -1.68 13.26 -1.56
N TRP A 186 -1.75 13.99 -2.68
CA TRP A 186 -0.85 13.76 -3.80
C TRP A 186 0.60 14.17 -3.48
N ALA A 187 0.80 15.28 -2.77
CA ALA A 187 2.13 15.67 -2.29
C ALA A 187 2.75 14.60 -1.40
N TYR A 188 1.97 14.07 -0.47
CA TYR A 188 2.40 12.98 0.40
C TYR A 188 2.78 11.71 -0.37
N VAL A 189 1.96 11.29 -1.34
CA VAL A 189 2.22 10.11 -2.17
C VAL A 189 3.46 10.32 -3.05
N GLN A 190 3.65 11.52 -3.61
CA GLN A 190 4.86 11.84 -4.38
C GLN A 190 6.13 11.72 -3.54
N GLU A 191 6.07 12.14 -2.29
CA GLU A 191 7.20 12.08 -1.38
C GLU A 191 7.48 10.65 -0.90
N ASN A 192 6.45 9.88 -0.54
CA ASN A 192 6.58 8.62 0.18
C ASN A 192 6.40 7.36 -0.68
N GLY A 193 5.66 7.46 -1.80
CA GLY A 193 5.26 6.33 -2.64
C GLY A 193 5.84 6.35 -4.05
N ILE A 194 6.51 7.43 -4.48
CA ILE A 194 7.04 7.55 -5.84
C ILE A 194 8.53 7.80 -5.82
N TYR A 195 9.28 6.90 -6.45
CA TYR A 195 10.70 7.09 -6.67
C TYR A 195 10.92 8.13 -7.78
N GLN A 196 11.68 9.18 -7.48
CA GLN A 196 11.92 10.31 -8.40
C GLN A 196 13.14 10.09 -9.32
N GLY A 197 13.93 9.05 -9.05
CA GLY A 197 15.12 8.71 -9.85
C GLY A 197 14.82 7.70 -10.96
N ASP A 198 15.88 7.25 -11.61
CA ASP A 198 15.85 6.13 -12.55
C ASP A 198 15.87 4.80 -11.76
N ALA A 199 14.69 4.18 -11.60
CA ALA A 199 14.56 2.92 -10.88
C ALA A 199 15.33 1.79 -11.57
N GLN A 200 15.42 1.79 -12.90
CA GLN A 200 16.14 0.75 -13.63
C GLN A 200 17.65 0.87 -13.39
N ALA A 201 18.19 2.08 -13.44
CA ALA A 201 19.59 2.31 -13.12
C ALA A 201 19.91 1.98 -11.65
N ARG A 202 18.98 2.28 -10.73
CA ARG A 202 19.12 1.95 -9.30
C ARG A 202 19.14 0.44 -9.05
N CYS A 203 18.30 -0.32 -9.75
CA CYS A 203 18.26 -1.79 -9.64
C CYS A 203 19.40 -2.47 -10.40
N ALA A 204 19.93 -1.85 -11.47
CA ALA A 204 21.03 -2.40 -12.26
C ALA A 204 22.42 -2.04 -11.70
N GLY A 205 22.50 -1.12 -10.75
CA GLY A 205 23.76 -0.72 -10.12
C GLY A 205 24.45 -1.90 -9.42
N PRO A 206 25.78 -1.86 -9.27
CA PRO A 206 26.47 -2.85 -8.47
C PRO A 206 25.86 -2.83 -7.08
N VAL A 207 25.43 -3.98 -6.61
CA VAL A 207 25.11 -4.18 -5.20
C VAL A 207 26.46 -3.97 -4.49
N GLU A 208 26.73 -2.75 -4.03
CA GLU A 208 27.82 -2.58 -3.08
C GLU A 208 27.49 -3.51 -1.92
N PRO A 209 28.34 -4.48 -1.62
CA PRO A 209 28.18 -5.28 -0.44
C PRO A 209 28.18 -4.25 0.71
N GLN A 210 27.00 -3.95 1.24
CA GLN A 210 26.93 -3.27 2.52
C GLN A 210 27.54 -4.27 3.50
N ASP A 211 28.77 -4.01 3.86
CA ASP A 211 29.56 -4.72 4.86
C ASP A 211 28.96 -4.38 6.25
N GLN A 212 27.67 -4.64 6.37
CA GLN A 212 26.99 -4.69 7.66
C GLN A 212 26.99 -6.15 8.05
N GLY A 213 28.10 -6.51 8.68
CA GLY A 213 28.25 -7.78 9.34
C GLY A 213 27.01 -8.09 10.16
N PHE A 214 26.13 -8.90 9.60
CA PHE A 214 25.24 -9.71 10.42
C PHE A 214 26.14 -10.68 11.16
N GLY A 215 26.68 -10.21 12.30
CA GLY A 215 27.29 -11.08 13.29
C GLY A 215 26.20 -12.06 13.72
N PHE A 216 26.23 -13.23 13.14
CA PHE A 216 25.54 -14.36 13.70
C PHE A 216 26.13 -14.56 15.09
N LEU A 217 25.36 -14.26 16.11
CA LEU A 217 25.67 -14.67 17.48
C LEU A 217 25.69 -16.21 17.45
N ASN A 218 26.88 -16.76 17.63
CA ASN A 218 27.10 -18.16 17.92
C ASN A 218 26.42 -18.57 19.22
#